data_287bbda25b7364001606b03c08939bf1
#
_entry.id   287bbda25b7364001606b03c08939bf1
#
_cell.length_a   1.000
_cell.length_b   1.000
_cell.length_c   1.000
_cell.angle_alpha   90.00
_cell.angle_beta   90.00
_cell.angle_gamma   90.00
#
_symmetry.space_group_name_H-M   'P 1'
#
loop_
_entity.id
_entity.type
_entity.pdbx_description
1 polymer ?
#
loop_
_entity_poly.entity_id
_entity_poly.type
_entity_poly.pdbx_seq_one_letter_code
_entity_poly.pdbx_strand_id
1 'polypeptide(L)'
;MDRPATGIGLDMPIMHDSDRYDFVRDIGSGNFGVARLMRDKQTQELVAVKYIERGEKIDQNVKREIINHRSLRHPNIIGFKEVILTPTHLAIVMEFASGGELFSRICNAGRFTEDEARFFFQQLISGVSHCHAMEVCHRDLKLENTLLDGSPALHLKICDFGYSKSSMLHSQPNSTVGTPAYIAPEVLLKKEYDGKIADVWSCGVTLYVMLVGSYPFEDPTDPRDSWKTIQRVLGVQYSIPDDIQISPECGHLISRIFVFDPAEGKLLIAYFKSNLFIV
;
A
#
# COMPACT_ATOMS: atom_id res chain seq x y z
N MET A 1 -33.24 -30.84 18.08
CA MET A 1 -31.85 -31.08 18.53
C MET A 1 -30.99 -30.09 17.79
N ASP A 2 -30.90 -28.89 18.39
CA ASP A 2 -30.13 -27.78 17.88
C ASP A 2 -28.67 -28.01 18.17
N ARG A 3 -27.83 -28.00 17.13
CA ARG A 3 -26.39 -27.88 17.29
C ARG A 3 -26.06 -26.45 17.59
N PRO A 4 -25.36 -26.14 18.68
CA PRO A 4 -24.87 -24.79 18.91
C PRO A 4 -23.80 -24.51 17.84
N ALA A 5 -23.95 -23.37 17.15
CA ALA A 5 -22.92 -22.77 16.35
C ALA A 5 -21.73 -22.47 17.28
N THR A 6 -20.70 -23.28 17.23
CA THR A 6 -19.39 -22.96 17.79
C THR A 6 -18.77 -21.86 16.92
N GLY A 7 -19.21 -20.63 17.17
CA GLY A 7 -18.39 -19.48 16.85
C GLY A 7 -17.10 -19.65 17.65
N ILE A 8 -16.02 -20.04 16.99
CA ILE A 8 -14.67 -19.85 17.52
C ILE A 8 -14.48 -18.35 17.54
N GLY A 9 -15.01 -17.71 18.58
CA GLY A 9 -14.56 -16.40 18.97
C GLY A 9 -13.07 -16.57 19.19
N LEU A 10 -12.27 -15.90 18.38
CA LEU A 10 -10.88 -15.64 18.66
C LEU A 10 -10.82 -14.76 19.91
N ASP A 11 -11.21 -15.34 21.02
CA ASP A 11 -10.98 -14.80 22.35
C ASP A 11 -9.48 -14.95 22.60
N MET A 12 -8.73 -14.06 21.94
CA MET A 12 -7.29 -14.05 22.08
C MET A 12 -6.94 -13.22 23.31
N PRO A 13 -6.45 -13.85 24.38
CA PRO A 13 -6.10 -13.17 25.64
C PRO A 13 -4.89 -12.23 25.52
N ILE A 14 -4.55 -11.80 24.31
CA ILE A 14 -3.28 -11.23 23.92
C ILE A 14 -3.03 -9.85 24.48
N MET A 15 -4.09 -9.06 24.64
CA MET A 15 -3.97 -7.67 25.09
C MET A 15 -4.74 -7.38 26.37
N HIS A 16 -5.49 -8.33 26.90
CA HIS A 16 -6.01 -8.20 28.26
C HIS A 16 -4.88 -8.18 29.30
N ASP A 17 -3.68 -8.66 28.90
CA ASP A 17 -2.47 -8.61 29.73
C ASP A 17 -1.64 -7.35 29.50
N SER A 18 -2.01 -6.46 28.56
CA SER A 18 -1.34 -5.19 28.41
C SER A 18 -2.01 -4.14 29.30
N ASP A 19 -1.33 -3.76 30.36
CA ASP A 19 -1.76 -2.66 31.22
C ASP A 19 -1.88 -1.31 30.48
N ARG A 20 -1.36 -1.22 29.24
CA ARG A 20 -1.25 0.02 28.49
C ARG A 20 -2.38 0.27 27.50
N TYR A 21 -2.89 -0.76 26.83
CA TYR A 21 -3.84 -0.60 25.73
C TYR A 21 -5.19 -1.24 26.02
N ASP A 22 -6.28 -0.49 25.78
CA ASP A 22 -7.64 -1.00 25.81
C ASP A 22 -8.10 -1.40 24.40
N PHE A 23 -8.75 -2.54 24.28
CA PHE A 23 -9.39 -2.98 23.04
C PHE A 23 -10.60 -2.09 22.71
N VAL A 24 -10.69 -1.64 21.46
CA VAL A 24 -11.83 -0.89 20.96
C VAL A 24 -12.65 -1.73 19.99
N ARG A 25 -12.04 -2.24 18.93
CA ARG A 25 -12.68 -3.13 17.93
C ARG A 25 -11.64 -3.76 17.01
N ASP A 26 -12.03 -4.83 16.32
CA ASP A 26 -11.24 -5.34 15.20
C ASP A 26 -11.33 -4.38 13.99
N ILE A 27 -10.25 -4.22 13.23
CA ILE A 27 -10.16 -3.37 12.04
C ILE A 27 -9.76 -4.13 10.78
N GLY A 28 -9.27 -5.35 10.90
CA GLY A 28 -8.97 -6.20 9.77
C GLY A 28 -8.40 -7.55 10.18
N SER A 29 -8.46 -8.50 9.26
CA SER A 29 -7.81 -9.79 9.37
C SER A 29 -7.27 -10.20 8.02
N GLY A 30 -6.12 -10.86 7.98
CA GLY A 30 -5.48 -11.31 6.75
C GLY A 30 -4.47 -12.41 6.99
N ASN A 31 -3.74 -12.79 5.95
CA ASN A 31 -2.75 -13.86 6.00
C ASN A 31 -1.66 -13.64 7.06
N PHE A 32 -1.40 -12.41 7.43
CA PHE A 32 -0.35 -12.01 8.39
C PHE A 32 -0.86 -11.79 9.81
N GLY A 33 -2.14 -12.08 10.10
CA GLY A 33 -2.71 -11.95 11.44
C GLY A 33 -3.94 -11.07 11.53
N VAL A 34 -4.24 -10.58 12.73
CA VAL A 34 -5.41 -9.75 13.03
C VAL A 34 -4.96 -8.32 13.34
N ALA A 35 -5.65 -7.34 12.80
CA ALA A 35 -5.46 -5.93 13.12
C ALA A 35 -6.58 -5.42 14.02
N ARG A 36 -6.22 -4.75 15.11
CA ARG A 36 -7.14 -4.21 16.13
C ARG A 36 -6.94 -2.72 16.32
N LEU A 37 -8.05 -2.02 16.52
CA LEU A 37 -8.05 -0.66 17.03
C LEU A 37 -7.96 -0.74 18.55
N MET A 38 -6.94 -0.10 19.09
CA MET A 38 -6.66 -0.03 20.53
C MET A 38 -6.60 1.42 20.98
N ARG A 39 -6.81 1.64 22.28
CA ARG A 39 -6.65 2.97 22.91
C ARG A 39 -5.52 2.90 23.93
N ASP A 40 -4.53 3.76 23.81
CA ASP A 40 -3.51 3.95 24.82
C ASP A 40 -4.15 4.59 26.08
N LYS A 41 -4.08 3.88 27.23
CA LYS A 41 -4.69 4.34 28.48
C LYS A 41 -4.08 5.63 29.04
N GLN A 42 -2.80 5.86 28.74
CA GLN A 42 -2.08 7.03 29.23
C GLN A 42 -2.35 8.26 28.38
N THR A 43 -2.24 8.11 27.05
CA THR A 43 -2.36 9.23 26.12
C THR A 43 -3.77 9.42 25.57
N GLN A 44 -4.65 8.40 25.73
CA GLN A 44 -5.98 8.30 25.12
C GLN A 44 -5.95 8.26 23.58
N GLU A 45 -4.77 8.12 23.01
CA GLU A 45 -4.58 8.03 21.56
C GLU A 45 -5.08 6.70 21.03
N LEU A 46 -5.74 6.73 19.86
CA LEU A 46 -6.10 5.53 19.12
C LEU A 46 -4.91 5.04 18.31
N VAL A 47 -4.63 3.75 18.39
CA VAL A 47 -3.55 3.08 17.67
C VAL A 47 -4.07 1.85 16.93
N ALA A 48 -3.46 1.53 15.80
CA ALA A 48 -3.67 0.26 15.11
C ALA A 48 -2.61 -0.74 15.60
N VAL A 49 -3.03 -1.95 15.93
CA VAL A 49 -2.12 -3.00 16.39
C VAL A 49 -2.31 -4.25 15.52
N LYS A 50 -1.25 -4.65 14.83
CA LYS A 50 -1.19 -5.87 14.01
C LYS A 50 -0.62 -7.00 14.86
N TYR A 51 -1.40 -8.05 15.05
CA TYR A 51 -1.03 -9.24 15.83
C TYR A 51 -0.60 -10.35 14.90
N ILE A 52 0.59 -10.88 15.12
CA ILE A 52 1.16 -12.00 14.38
C ILE A 52 1.45 -13.12 15.40
N GLU A 53 0.85 -14.28 15.20
CA GLU A 53 1.04 -15.45 16.09
C GLU A 53 2.51 -15.84 16.15
N ARG A 54 3.00 -16.16 17.35
CA ARG A 54 4.38 -16.60 17.56
C ARG A 54 4.61 -17.99 16.96
N GLY A 55 5.88 -18.26 16.63
CA GLY A 55 6.30 -19.49 15.97
C GLY A 55 6.67 -19.27 14.52
N GLU A 56 6.25 -20.17 13.64
CA GLU A 56 6.62 -20.15 12.21
C GLU A 56 6.15 -18.89 11.47
N LYS A 57 5.10 -18.22 11.95
CA LYS A 57 4.58 -16.99 11.34
C LYS A 57 5.50 -15.77 11.55
N ILE A 58 6.40 -15.79 12.54
CA ILE A 58 7.43 -14.74 12.71
C ILE A 58 8.66 -15.11 11.88
N ASP A 59 8.52 -15.02 10.58
CA ASP A 59 9.57 -15.32 9.62
C ASP A 59 10.50 -14.12 9.35
N GLN A 60 11.39 -14.28 8.37
CA GLN A 60 12.30 -13.20 7.95
C GLN A 60 11.57 -12.01 7.30
N ASN A 61 10.35 -12.22 6.76
CA ASN A 61 9.58 -11.14 6.17
C ASN A 61 9.03 -10.22 7.26
N VAL A 62 8.46 -10.79 8.33
CA VAL A 62 7.99 -10.02 9.51
C VAL A 62 9.13 -9.22 10.14
N LYS A 63 10.32 -9.83 10.30
CA LYS A 63 11.49 -9.11 10.83
C LYS A 63 11.90 -7.95 9.93
N ARG A 64 11.88 -8.13 8.61
CA ARG A 64 12.15 -7.09 7.62
C ARG A 64 11.10 -5.98 7.64
N GLU A 65 9.82 -6.33 7.70
CA GLU A 65 8.72 -5.38 7.83
C GLU A 65 8.98 -4.43 9.01
N ILE A 66 9.30 -4.98 10.18
CA ILE A 66 9.57 -4.18 11.38
C ILE A 66 10.78 -3.26 11.19
N ILE A 67 11.89 -3.78 10.68
CA ILE A 67 13.12 -3.01 10.50
C ILE A 67 12.91 -1.87 9.50
N ASN A 68 12.31 -2.18 8.35
CA ASN A 68 12.04 -1.20 7.30
C ASN A 68 11.06 -0.15 7.79
N HIS A 69 9.90 -0.55 8.30
CA HIS A 69 8.86 0.37 8.73
C HIS A 69 9.34 1.29 9.88
N ARG A 70 10.08 0.73 10.84
CA ARG A 70 10.64 1.51 11.97
C ARG A 70 11.58 2.63 11.51
N SER A 71 12.25 2.46 10.37
CA SER A 71 13.19 3.46 9.83
C SER A 71 12.47 4.62 9.12
N LEU A 72 11.20 4.43 8.74
CA LEU A 72 10.44 5.39 7.94
C LEU A 72 9.66 6.35 8.85
N ARG A 73 9.96 7.65 8.74
CA ARG A 73 9.23 8.72 9.45
C ARG A 73 8.87 9.82 8.45
N HIS A 74 7.61 9.83 8.04
CA HIS A 74 7.14 10.77 7.02
C HIS A 74 5.62 11.03 7.19
N PRO A 75 5.12 12.25 6.94
CA PRO A 75 3.70 12.57 7.09
C PRO A 75 2.76 11.69 6.24
N ASN A 76 3.22 11.20 5.09
CA ASN A 76 2.44 10.34 4.19
C ASN A 76 2.75 8.84 4.35
N ILE A 77 3.32 8.43 5.48
CA ILE A 77 3.53 7.03 5.85
C ILE A 77 2.94 6.82 7.24
N ILE A 78 2.25 5.69 7.44
CA ILE A 78 1.76 5.28 8.76
C ILE A 78 2.92 5.24 9.75
N GLY A 79 2.79 5.97 10.85
CA GLY A 79 3.82 6.04 11.87
C GLY A 79 3.98 4.72 12.62
N PHE A 80 5.18 4.15 12.59
CA PHE A 80 5.56 3.03 13.46
C PHE A 80 5.76 3.54 14.90
N LYS A 81 5.15 2.86 15.89
CA LYS A 81 5.30 3.24 17.30
C LYS A 81 6.22 2.28 18.05
N GLU A 82 5.83 1.04 18.21
CA GLU A 82 6.58 0.03 18.96
C GLU A 82 6.23 -1.39 18.55
N VAL A 83 6.99 -2.35 19.07
CA VAL A 83 6.69 -3.78 19.01
C VAL A 83 6.58 -4.30 20.42
N ILE A 84 5.51 -5.06 20.68
CA ILE A 84 5.28 -5.74 21.95
C ILE A 84 5.31 -7.24 21.72
N LEU A 85 6.08 -7.94 22.51
CA LEU A 85 6.12 -9.40 22.49
C LEU A 85 5.27 -9.94 23.63
N THR A 86 4.18 -10.60 23.28
CA THR A 86 3.32 -11.29 24.24
C THR A 86 3.67 -12.79 24.30
N PRO A 87 3.16 -13.56 25.26
CA PRO A 87 3.39 -15.01 25.29
C PRO A 87 2.97 -15.73 24.00
N THR A 88 1.94 -15.26 23.31
CA THR A 88 1.33 -15.92 22.14
C THR A 88 1.53 -15.19 20.83
N HIS A 89 1.79 -13.87 20.84
CA HIS A 89 1.87 -13.05 19.61
C HIS A 89 3.00 -12.02 19.67
N LEU A 90 3.38 -11.58 18.50
CA LEU A 90 4.12 -10.35 18.27
C LEU A 90 3.10 -9.29 17.84
N ALA A 91 3.07 -8.16 18.54
CA ALA A 91 2.18 -7.04 18.27
C ALA A 91 2.97 -5.85 17.73
N ILE A 92 2.64 -5.39 16.54
CA ILE A 92 3.21 -4.18 15.92
C ILE A 92 2.22 -3.04 16.13
N VAL A 93 2.61 -2.04 16.91
CA VAL A 93 1.79 -0.85 17.23
C VAL A 93 2.13 0.27 16.27
N MET A 94 1.10 0.85 15.66
CA MET A 94 1.20 1.86 14.61
C MET A 94 0.19 2.97 14.80
N GLU A 95 0.40 4.08 14.12
CA GLU A 95 -0.58 5.15 13.93
C GLU A 95 -1.91 4.58 13.40
N PHE A 96 -3.03 5.08 13.88
CA PHE A 96 -4.33 4.77 13.35
C PHE A 96 -4.82 5.87 12.39
N ALA A 97 -5.02 5.54 11.13
CA ALA A 97 -5.59 6.42 10.12
C ALA A 97 -7.13 6.32 10.17
N SER A 98 -7.79 7.35 10.70
CA SER A 98 -9.23 7.30 10.96
C SER A 98 -10.11 7.66 9.76
N GLY A 99 -9.54 8.14 8.66
CA GLY A 99 -10.24 8.53 7.44
C GLY A 99 -10.58 7.38 6.50
N GLY A 100 -10.17 6.14 6.85
CA GLY A 100 -10.42 4.94 6.04
C GLY A 100 -9.50 4.82 4.83
N GLU A 101 -9.89 3.98 3.87
CA GLU A 101 -9.13 3.70 2.66
C GLU A 101 -9.40 4.72 1.56
N LEU A 102 -8.37 5.13 0.82
CA LEU A 102 -8.50 5.95 -0.39
C LEU A 102 -9.37 5.25 -1.43
N PHE A 103 -9.28 3.92 -1.52
CA PHE A 103 -10.12 3.11 -2.40
C PHE A 103 -11.61 3.34 -2.18
N SER A 104 -12.06 3.28 -0.93
CA SER A 104 -13.47 3.50 -0.57
C SER A 104 -13.95 4.90 -0.98
N ARG A 105 -13.08 5.91 -0.88
CA ARG A 105 -13.39 7.28 -1.32
C ARG A 105 -13.56 7.37 -2.83
N ILE A 106 -12.69 6.69 -3.61
CA ILE A 106 -12.80 6.64 -5.08
C ILE A 106 -14.08 5.91 -5.48
N CYS A 107 -14.38 4.75 -4.87
CA CYS A 107 -15.61 4.00 -5.16
C CYS A 107 -16.87 4.83 -4.91
N ASN A 108 -16.90 5.62 -3.83
CA ASN A 108 -18.03 6.48 -3.50
C ASN A 108 -18.21 7.66 -4.47
N ALA A 109 -17.10 8.21 -4.99
CA ALA A 109 -17.10 9.30 -5.96
C ALA A 109 -17.26 8.83 -7.42
N GLY A 110 -17.02 7.52 -7.67
CA GLY A 110 -16.86 6.95 -9.00
C GLY A 110 -15.45 7.22 -9.57
N ARG A 111 -15.01 8.45 -9.56
CA ARG A 111 -13.66 8.91 -9.90
C ARG A 111 -13.40 10.30 -9.32
N PHE A 112 -12.15 10.70 -9.30
CA PHE A 112 -11.76 12.05 -8.88
C PHE A 112 -11.64 13.00 -10.08
N THR A 113 -11.76 14.29 -9.79
CA THR A 113 -11.28 15.34 -10.69
C THR A 113 -9.75 15.29 -10.77
N GLU A 114 -9.16 15.88 -11.81
CA GLU A 114 -7.69 15.91 -11.93
C GLU A 114 -7.04 16.63 -10.73
N ASP A 115 -7.67 17.68 -10.20
CA ASP A 115 -7.15 18.40 -9.04
C ASP A 115 -7.17 17.55 -7.77
N GLU A 116 -8.25 16.78 -7.54
CA GLU A 116 -8.30 15.84 -6.41
C GLU A 116 -7.28 14.70 -6.57
N ALA A 117 -7.18 14.14 -7.77
CA ALA A 117 -6.20 13.10 -8.08
C ALA A 117 -4.77 13.62 -7.87
N ARG A 118 -4.47 14.84 -8.33
CA ARG A 118 -3.19 15.53 -8.12
C ARG A 118 -2.88 15.71 -6.64
N PHE A 119 -3.84 16.15 -5.85
CA PHE A 119 -3.68 16.36 -4.41
C PHE A 119 -3.25 15.07 -3.69
N PHE A 120 -3.91 13.94 -3.97
CA PHE A 120 -3.53 12.67 -3.36
C PHE A 120 -2.28 12.05 -3.98
N PHE A 121 -2.10 12.20 -5.29
CA PHE A 121 -0.93 11.65 -5.98
C PHE A 121 0.37 12.32 -5.53
N GLN A 122 0.39 13.62 -5.33
CA GLN A 122 1.56 14.33 -4.78
C GLN A 122 1.96 13.80 -3.41
N GLN A 123 1.00 13.50 -2.55
CA GLN A 123 1.25 12.92 -1.23
C GLN A 123 1.75 11.48 -1.32
N LEU A 124 1.18 10.66 -2.23
CA LEU A 124 1.66 9.31 -2.49
C LEU A 124 3.13 9.34 -2.94
N ILE A 125 3.45 10.16 -3.93
CA ILE A 125 4.82 10.30 -4.44
C ILE A 125 5.78 10.82 -3.36
N SER A 126 5.34 11.74 -2.50
CA SER A 126 6.13 12.23 -1.38
C SER A 126 6.52 11.10 -0.42
N GLY A 127 5.55 10.25 -0.04
CA GLY A 127 5.79 9.08 0.82
C GLY A 127 6.69 8.04 0.15
N VAL A 128 6.44 7.71 -1.11
CA VAL A 128 7.26 6.74 -1.89
C VAL A 128 8.67 7.25 -2.09
N SER A 129 8.85 8.53 -2.39
CA SER A 129 10.18 9.15 -2.54
C SER A 129 10.97 9.09 -1.24
N HIS A 130 10.31 9.26 -0.09
CA HIS A 130 10.95 9.08 1.21
C HIS A 130 11.39 7.62 1.42
N CYS A 131 10.51 6.63 1.13
CA CYS A 131 10.89 5.22 1.19
C CYS A 131 12.13 4.95 0.34
N HIS A 132 12.14 5.41 -0.91
CA HIS A 132 13.25 5.22 -1.85
C HIS A 132 14.53 5.94 -1.43
N ALA A 133 14.45 7.11 -0.77
CA ALA A 133 15.59 7.82 -0.20
C ALA A 133 16.19 7.05 1.00
N MET A 134 15.35 6.34 1.75
CA MET A 134 15.76 5.43 2.83
C MET A 134 16.14 4.03 2.31
N GLU A 135 16.27 3.87 0.99
CA GLU A 135 16.58 2.61 0.31
C GLU A 135 15.58 1.47 0.60
N VAL A 136 14.32 1.81 0.85
CA VAL A 136 13.23 0.86 1.06
C VAL A 136 12.29 0.92 -0.14
N CYS A 137 12.03 -0.23 -0.78
CA CYS A 137 11.00 -0.40 -1.79
C CYS A 137 9.78 -1.06 -1.15
N HIS A 138 8.58 -0.54 -1.43
CA HIS A 138 7.34 -1.03 -0.81
C HIS A 138 6.90 -2.36 -1.43
N ARG A 139 6.84 -2.46 -2.76
CA ARG A 139 6.55 -3.64 -3.58
C ARG A 139 5.11 -4.18 -3.53
N ASP A 140 4.24 -3.54 -2.76
CA ASP A 140 2.79 -3.82 -2.74
C ASP A 140 1.99 -2.52 -2.60
N LEU A 141 2.42 -1.47 -3.33
CA LEU A 141 1.65 -0.24 -3.41
C LEU A 141 0.35 -0.49 -4.16
N LYS A 142 -0.76 -0.18 -3.51
CA LYS A 142 -2.12 -0.28 -4.05
C LYS A 142 -3.06 0.58 -3.22
N LEU A 143 -4.26 0.79 -3.73
CA LEU A 143 -5.26 1.65 -3.07
C LEU A 143 -5.67 1.15 -1.68
N GLU A 144 -5.70 -0.16 -1.48
CA GLU A 144 -6.01 -0.78 -0.19
C GLU A 144 -4.92 -0.53 0.86
N ASN A 145 -3.68 -0.28 0.42
CA ASN A 145 -2.54 0.06 1.26
C ASN A 145 -2.31 1.59 1.35
N THR A 146 -3.30 2.39 0.90
CA THR A 146 -3.30 3.85 1.03
C THR A 146 -4.50 4.29 1.86
N LEU A 147 -4.21 4.77 3.07
CA LEU A 147 -5.20 5.21 4.04
C LEU A 147 -5.27 6.74 4.08
N LEU A 148 -6.29 7.26 4.77
CA LEU A 148 -6.49 8.68 5.04
C LEU A 148 -6.48 8.93 6.55
N ASP A 149 -5.83 9.99 7.00
CA ASP A 149 -5.64 10.27 8.43
C ASP A 149 -6.89 10.78 9.15
N GLY A 150 -7.96 11.07 8.41
CA GLY A 150 -9.22 11.60 8.97
C GLY A 150 -9.15 13.07 9.39
N SER A 151 -8.06 13.79 9.13
CA SER A 151 -7.99 15.24 9.30
C SER A 151 -8.88 15.96 8.28
N PRO A 152 -9.27 17.22 8.49
CA PRO A 152 -10.06 17.97 7.52
C PRO A 152 -9.38 18.08 6.15
N ALA A 153 -8.05 18.10 6.11
CA ALA A 153 -7.25 18.14 4.88
C ALA A 153 -7.06 16.76 4.24
N LEU A 154 -7.42 15.65 4.92
CA LEU A 154 -7.31 14.27 4.45
C LEU A 154 -5.92 13.93 3.92
N HIS A 155 -4.94 13.82 4.83
CA HIS A 155 -3.61 13.39 4.41
C HIS A 155 -3.58 11.89 4.10
N LEU A 156 -2.95 11.57 2.97
CA LEU A 156 -2.71 10.20 2.56
C LEU A 156 -1.59 9.57 3.41
N LYS A 157 -1.78 8.31 3.80
CA LYS A 157 -0.88 7.50 4.61
C LYS A 157 -0.63 6.14 3.95
N ILE A 158 0.59 5.89 3.49
CA ILE A 158 1.01 4.57 2.99
C ILE A 158 1.15 3.62 4.18
N CYS A 159 0.61 2.41 4.07
CA CYS A 159 0.68 1.37 5.10
C CYS A 159 1.08 0.02 4.51
N ASP A 160 1.25 -1.00 5.37
CA ASP A 160 1.57 -2.40 5.05
C ASP A 160 2.90 -2.61 4.32
N PHE A 161 3.97 -2.62 5.08
CA PHE A 161 5.33 -2.87 4.61
C PHE A 161 5.71 -4.36 4.60
N GLY A 162 4.74 -5.27 4.66
CA GLY A 162 4.95 -6.73 4.74
C GLY A 162 5.76 -7.32 3.58
N TYR A 163 5.69 -6.71 2.41
CA TYR A 163 6.48 -7.10 1.24
C TYR A 163 7.69 -6.20 0.98
N SER A 164 7.95 -5.21 1.83
CA SER A 164 9.02 -4.24 1.61
C SER A 164 10.41 -4.88 1.64
N LYS A 165 11.33 -4.31 0.87
CA LYS A 165 12.73 -4.76 0.79
C LYS A 165 13.67 -3.57 0.79
N SER A 166 14.74 -3.66 1.58
CA SER A 166 15.80 -2.65 1.59
C SER A 166 16.95 -3.07 0.68
N SER A 167 17.34 -2.20 -0.23
CA SER A 167 18.49 -2.42 -1.12
C SER A 167 19.84 -2.37 -0.37
N MET A 168 19.88 -1.69 0.77
CA MET A 168 21.09 -1.67 1.62
C MET A 168 21.33 -2.99 2.36
N LEU A 169 20.23 -3.71 2.70
CA LEU A 169 20.29 -4.91 3.54
C LEU A 169 20.13 -6.21 2.75
N HIS A 170 19.71 -6.13 1.50
CA HIS A 170 19.32 -7.29 0.71
C HIS A 170 19.70 -7.11 -0.77
N SER A 171 19.90 -8.22 -1.48
CA SER A 171 20.01 -8.24 -2.94
C SER A 171 18.77 -7.71 -3.64
N GLN A 172 18.87 -7.36 -4.92
CA GLN A 172 17.72 -6.96 -5.75
C GLN A 172 16.58 -7.98 -5.64
N PRO A 173 15.30 -7.52 -5.65
CA PRO A 173 14.17 -8.43 -5.61
C PRO A 173 14.09 -9.29 -6.90
N ASN A 174 13.74 -10.56 -6.72
CA ASN A 174 13.54 -11.53 -7.80
C ASN A 174 12.26 -12.36 -7.60
N SER A 175 11.43 -12.01 -6.60
CA SER A 175 10.16 -12.68 -6.32
C SER A 175 9.00 -11.83 -6.82
N THR A 176 8.07 -12.47 -7.54
CA THR A 176 6.79 -11.85 -7.92
C THR A 176 5.92 -11.75 -6.67
N VAL A 177 5.66 -10.55 -6.24
CA VAL A 177 4.78 -10.21 -5.10
C VAL A 177 3.90 -9.04 -5.50
N GLY A 178 2.75 -8.91 -4.84
CA GLY A 178 1.78 -7.82 -5.07
C GLY A 178 0.49 -8.30 -5.74
N THR A 179 -0.42 -7.37 -5.93
CA THR A 179 -1.73 -7.58 -6.54
C THR A 179 -1.61 -7.45 -8.07
N PRO A 180 -2.07 -8.42 -8.89
CA PRO A 180 -1.82 -8.48 -10.33
C PRO A 180 -2.09 -7.18 -11.10
N ALA A 181 -3.15 -6.46 -10.76
CA ALA A 181 -3.51 -5.19 -11.42
C ALA A 181 -2.44 -4.09 -11.27
N TYR A 182 -1.57 -4.18 -10.24
CA TYR A 182 -0.52 -3.20 -9.93
C TYR A 182 0.90 -3.66 -10.28
N ILE A 183 1.08 -4.91 -10.73
CA ILE A 183 2.41 -5.49 -10.96
C ILE A 183 3.00 -4.98 -12.27
N ALA A 184 4.25 -4.50 -12.21
CA ALA A 184 4.99 -4.03 -13.39
C ALA A 184 5.45 -5.18 -14.30
N PRO A 185 5.67 -4.93 -15.61
CA PRO A 185 6.08 -5.97 -16.58
C PRO A 185 7.34 -6.73 -16.16
N GLU A 186 8.36 -6.04 -15.68
CA GLU A 186 9.64 -6.66 -15.26
C GLU A 186 9.46 -7.63 -14.08
N VAL A 187 8.51 -7.35 -13.19
CA VAL A 187 8.18 -8.23 -12.06
C VAL A 187 7.48 -9.50 -12.55
N LEU A 188 6.55 -9.39 -13.51
CA LEU A 188 5.87 -10.52 -14.12
C LEU A 188 6.82 -11.44 -14.88
N LEU A 189 7.85 -10.89 -15.50
CA LEU A 189 8.87 -11.66 -16.21
C LEU A 189 9.83 -12.42 -15.28
N LYS A 190 9.67 -12.30 -13.97
CA LYS A 190 10.49 -13.00 -12.94
C LYS A 190 12.00 -12.78 -13.08
N LYS A 191 12.38 -11.62 -13.59
CA LYS A 191 13.78 -11.19 -13.63
C LYS A 191 14.13 -10.46 -12.35
N GLU A 192 15.43 -10.37 -12.07
CA GLU A 192 15.90 -9.43 -11.07
C GLU A 192 15.49 -8.01 -11.50
N TYR A 193 14.86 -7.25 -10.63
CA TYR A 193 14.28 -5.94 -10.97
C TYR A 193 14.59 -4.88 -9.92
N ASP A 194 14.54 -3.62 -10.34
CA ASP A 194 14.63 -2.47 -9.43
C ASP A 194 13.26 -2.23 -8.77
N GLY A 195 13.17 -2.51 -7.47
CA GLY A 195 11.93 -2.34 -6.72
C GLY A 195 11.41 -0.89 -6.70
N LYS A 196 12.30 0.11 -6.86
CA LYS A 196 11.91 1.52 -6.94
C LYS A 196 11.13 1.82 -8.22
N ILE A 197 11.49 1.19 -9.33
CA ILE A 197 10.79 1.34 -10.61
C ILE A 197 9.43 0.64 -10.56
N ALA A 198 9.39 -0.57 -9.99
CA ALA A 198 8.14 -1.30 -9.79
C ALA A 198 7.15 -0.51 -8.92
N ASP A 199 7.61 0.17 -7.87
CA ASP A 199 6.79 1.07 -7.05
C ASP A 199 6.23 2.25 -7.86
N VAL A 200 7.02 2.81 -8.78
CA VAL A 200 6.57 3.91 -9.67
C VAL A 200 5.45 3.44 -10.60
N TRP A 201 5.57 2.25 -11.17
CA TRP A 201 4.49 1.64 -11.97
C TRP A 201 3.19 1.54 -11.15
N SER A 202 3.26 1.01 -9.94
CA SER A 202 2.11 0.88 -9.03
C SER A 202 1.49 2.24 -8.67
N CYS A 203 2.31 3.29 -8.52
CA CYS A 203 1.81 4.66 -8.37
C CYS A 203 1.04 5.13 -9.61
N GLY A 204 1.52 4.78 -10.81
CA GLY A 204 0.81 5.09 -12.07
C GLY A 204 -0.55 4.41 -12.15
N VAL A 205 -0.64 3.14 -11.74
CA VAL A 205 -1.93 2.43 -11.65
C VAL A 205 -2.86 3.16 -10.67
N THR A 206 -2.36 3.55 -9.51
CA THR A 206 -3.14 4.32 -8.52
C THR A 206 -3.66 5.64 -9.10
N LEU A 207 -2.80 6.40 -9.81
CA LEU A 207 -3.20 7.65 -10.48
C LEU A 207 -4.29 7.39 -11.52
N TYR A 208 -4.11 6.38 -12.36
CA TYR A 208 -5.08 6.03 -13.38
C TYR A 208 -6.45 5.68 -12.75
N VAL A 209 -6.47 4.86 -11.68
CA VAL A 209 -7.73 4.51 -11.01
C VAL A 209 -8.40 5.73 -10.37
N MET A 210 -7.64 6.66 -9.81
CA MET A 210 -8.21 7.93 -9.30
C MET A 210 -8.92 8.74 -10.39
N LEU A 211 -8.34 8.79 -11.61
CA LEU A 211 -8.84 9.59 -12.72
C LEU A 211 -9.97 8.93 -13.51
N VAL A 212 -9.92 7.60 -13.65
CA VAL A 212 -10.80 6.84 -14.53
C VAL A 212 -11.86 6.04 -13.76
N GLY A 213 -11.57 5.64 -12.53
CA GLY A 213 -12.45 4.80 -11.70
C GLY A 213 -12.36 3.30 -12.00
N SER A 214 -11.48 2.88 -12.92
CA SER A 214 -11.24 1.48 -13.27
C SER A 214 -9.75 1.23 -13.46
N TYR A 215 -9.33 -0.04 -13.45
CA TYR A 215 -7.93 -0.40 -13.62
C TYR A 215 -7.48 -0.31 -15.08
N PRO A 216 -6.24 0.16 -15.36
CA PRO A 216 -5.77 0.42 -16.73
C PRO A 216 -5.61 -0.84 -17.57
N PHE A 217 -5.26 -1.97 -16.95
CA PHE A 217 -4.89 -3.20 -17.65
C PHE A 217 -5.91 -4.33 -17.51
N GLU A 218 -6.99 -4.16 -16.75
CA GLU A 218 -8.09 -5.12 -16.70
C GLU A 218 -8.86 -5.14 -18.03
N ASP A 219 -9.30 -6.32 -18.45
CA ASP A 219 -10.18 -6.45 -19.61
C ASP A 219 -11.58 -5.95 -19.24
N PRO A 220 -12.11 -4.90 -19.91
CA PRO A 220 -13.45 -4.38 -19.60
C PRO A 220 -14.57 -5.42 -19.75
N THR A 221 -14.36 -6.45 -20.56
CA THR A 221 -15.34 -7.52 -20.79
C THR A 221 -15.22 -8.65 -19.78
N ASP A 222 -14.05 -8.81 -19.16
CA ASP A 222 -13.78 -9.85 -18.16
C ASP A 222 -12.71 -9.39 -17.15
N PRO A 223 -13.07 -8.47 -16.23
CA PRO A 223 -12.11 -7.87 -15.28
C PRO A 223 -11.49 -8.88 -14.31
N ARG A 224 -12.08 -10.08 -14.17
CA ARG A 224 -11.57 -11.12 -13.26
C ARG A 224 -10.55 -12.05 -13.90
N ASP A 225 -10.34 -11.95 -15.21
CA ASP A 225 -9.33 -12.75 -15.91
C ASP A 225 -7.93 -12.19 -15.69
N SER A 226 -7.26 -12.70 -14.67
CA SER A 226 -5.88 -12.32 -14.34
C SER A 226 -4.90 -12.60 -15.48
N TRP A 227 -5.16 -13.61 -16.32
CA TRP A 227 -4.30 -13.91 -17.47
C TRP A 227 -4.37 -12.81 -18.52
N LYS A 228 -5.57 -12.37 -18.87
CA LYS A 228 -5.76 -11.24 -19.78
C LYS A 228 -5.12 -9.96 -19.23
N THR A 229 -5.30 -9.70 -17.94
CA THR A 229 -4.63 -8.57 -17.26
C THR A 229 -3.12 -8.65 -17.43
N ILE A 230 -2.50 -9.81 -17.17
CA ILE A 230 -1.05 -10.01 -17.33
C ILE A 230 -0.62 -9.75 -18.80
N GLN A 231 -1.37 -10.25 -19.79
CA GLN A 231 -1.03 -10.01 -21.21
C GLN A 231 -1.09 -8.52 -21.56
N ARG A 232 -2.08 -7.81 -21.06
CA ARG A 232 -2.23 -6.37 -21.27
C ARG A 232 -1.11 -5.56 -20.58
N VAL A 233 -0.71 -5.95 -19.37
CA VAL A 233 0.46 -5.36 -18.69
C VAL A 233 1.73 -5.58 -19.50
N LEU A 234 2.00 -6.80 -19.94
CA LEU A 234 3.17 -7.13 -20.77
C LEU A 234 3.18 -6.41 -22.11
N GLY A 235 2.01 -6.14 -22.69
CA GLY A 235 1.86 -5.35 -23.91
C GLY A 235 1.72 -3.85 -23.69
N VAL A 236 1.71 -3.38 -22.42
CA VAL A 236 1.41 -1.98 -22.02
C VAL A 236 0.13 -1.47 -22.71
N GLN A 237 -0.90 -2.34 -22.76
CA GLN A 237 -2.15 -2.08 -23.46
C GLN A 237 -3.18 -1.45 -22.53
N TYR A 238 -3.23 -0.14 -22.52
CA TYR A 238 -4.23 0.64 -21.79
C TYR A 238 -4.78 1.76 -22.70
N SER A 239 -5.92 2.32 -22.32
CA SER A 239 -6.49 3.51 -22.99
C SER A 239 -7.21 4.36 -21.96
N ILE A 240 -7.21 5.65 -22.14
CA ILE A 240 -8.06 6.56 -21.37
C ILE A 240 -9.36 6.68 -22.15
N PRO A 241 -10.54 6.39 -21.54
CA PRO A 241 -11.83 6.53 -22.22
C PRO A 241 -12.07 7.96 -22.72
N ASP A 242 -12.73 8.09 -23.88
CA ASP A 242 -12.94 9.38 -24.54
C ASP A 242 -13.82 10.37 -23.73
N ASP A 243 -14.64 9.83 -22.82
CA ASP A 243 -15.47 10.61 -21.90
C ASP A 243 -14.72 11.11 -20.66
N ILE A 244 -13.46 10.69 -20.49
CA ILE A 244 -12.59 11.14 -19.40
C ILE A 244 -11.67 12.24 -19.90
N GLN A 245 -11.93 13.47 -19.44
CA GLN A 245 -11.09 14.61 -19.78
C GLN A 245 -9.97 14.76 -18.75
N ILE A 246 -8.73 14.63 -19.21
CA ILE A 246 -7.51 14.93 -18.47
C ILE A 246 -6.65 15.92 -19.27
N SER A 247 -5.78 16.64 -18.57
CA SER A 247 -4.84 17.54 -19.23
C SER A 247 -3.83 16.75 -20.09
N PRO A 248 -3.27 17.37 -21.14
CA PRO A 248 -2.18 16.77 -21.92
C PRO A 248 -0.99 16.38 -21.04
N GLU A 249 -0.68 17.19 -20.03
CA GLU A 249 0.40 16.97 -19.08
C GLU A 249 0.17 15.72 -18.23
N CYS A 250 -1.05 15.53 -17.75
CA CYS A 250 -1.44 14.33 -16.99
C CYS A 250 -1.37 13.08 -17.89
N GLY A 251 -1.89 13.15 -19.11
CA GLY A 251 -1.78 12.07 -20.10
C GLY A 251 -0.33 11.74 -20.44
N HIS A 252 0.52 12.76 -20.59
CA HIS A 252 1.95 12.58 -20.81
C HIS A 252 2.64 11.91 -19.60
N LEU A 253 2.29 12.31 -18.37
CA LEU A 253 2.82 11.68 -17.16
C LEU A 253 2.48 10.19 -17.12
N ILE A 254 1.22 9.82 -17.35
CA ILE A 254 0.77 8.43 -17.36
C ILE A 254 1.54 7.61 -18.42
N SER A 255 1.71 8.15 -19.64
CA SER A 255 2.43 7.47 -20.71
C SER A 255 3.92 7.28 -20.42
N ARG A 256 4.52 8.13 -19.61
CA ARG A 256 5.91 7.98 -19.16
C ARG A 256 6.06 7.00 -17.98
N ILE A 257 5.01 6.78 -17.20
CA ILE A 257 5.02 5.77 -16.13
C ILE A 257 4.82 4.38 -16.73
N PHE A 258 3.85 4.24 -17.64
CA PHE A 258 3.54 2.96 -18.26
C PHE A 258 4.43 2.69 -19.47
N VAL A 259 5.67 2.30 -19.20
CA VAL A 259 6.66 1.92 -20.20
C VAL A 259 7.12 0.48 -19.95
N PHE A 260 7.38 -0.26 -21.04
CA PHE A 260 7.81 -1.66 -20.93
C PHE A 260 9.27 -1.77 -20.44
N ASP A 261 10.14 -0.87 -20.90
CA ASP A 261 11.55 -0.87 -20.49
C ASP A 261 11.73 -0.11 -19.18
N PRO A 262 12.08 -0.80 -18.07
CA PRO A 262 12.31 -0.13 -16.80
C PRO A 262 13.45 0.90 -16.82
N ALA A 263 14.34 0.87 -17.81
CA ALA A 263 15.39 1.88 -17.96
C ALA A 263 14.82 3.28 -18.24
N GLU A 264 13.69 3.36 -18.94
CA GLU A 264 12.97 4.62 -19.18
C GLU A 264 12.30 5.14 -17.89
N GLY A 265 11.85 4.25 -17.03
CA GLY A 265 11.25 4.59 -15.73
C GLY A 265 12.22 5.23 -14.72
N LYS A 266 13.54 4.99 -14.85
CA LYS A 266 14.56 5.61 -13.98
C LYS A 266 14.58 7.13 -14.07
N LEU A 267 14.32 7.68 -15.23
CA LEU A 267 14.24 9.13 -15.44
C LEU A 267 13.09 9.76 -14.66
N LEU A 268 12.01 9.01 -14.46
CA LEU A 268 10.83 9.47 -13.72
C LEU A 268 11.07 9.60 -12.22
N ILE A 269 11.86 8.70 -11.64
CA ILE A 269 12.27 8.79 -10.22
C ILE A 269 13.05 10.08 -9.97
N ALA A 270 13.93 10.45 -10.89
CA ALA A 270 14.65 11.73 -10.83
C ALA A 270 13.71 12.92 -11.04
N TYR A 271 12.75 12.80 -11.96
CA TYR A 271 11.72 13.82 -12.22
C TYR A 271 10.83 14.05 -10.99
N PHE A 272 10.36 13.00 -10.32
CA PHE A 272 9.59 13.12 -9.09
C PHE A 272 10.38 13.77 -7.95
N LYS A 273 11.69 13.53 -7.87
CA LYS A 273 12.57 14.17 -6.88
C LYS A 273 12.77 15.67 -7.13
N SER A 274 12.78 16.08 -8.40
CA SER A 274 13.08 17.47 -8.79
C SER A 274 11.84 18.36 -9.00
N ASN A 275 10.66 17.76 -9.28
CA ASN A 275 9.48 18.49 -9.75
C ASN A 275 8.20 18.20 -8.95
N LEU A 276 8.30 17.79 -7.70
CA LEU A 276 7.14 17.55 -6.81
C LEU A 276 6.20 18.76 -6.64
N PHE A 277 6.59 19.93 -7.16
CA PHE A 277 5.86 21.20 -7.01
C PHE A 277 5.34 21.81 -8.32
N ILE A 278 5.55 21.16 -9.48
CA ILE A 278 5.19 21.76 -10.77
C ILE A 278 4.41 20.72 -11.59
N VAL A 279 3.19 20.47 -11.22
CA VAL A 279 2.10 20.07 -12.18
C VAL A 279 0.77 20.47 -11.56
#